data_76e3a82f76a44be4f156ebfca51c8a0a
#
_entry.id   76e3a82f76a44be4f156ebfca51c8a0a
#
_cell.length_a   1.000
_cell.length_b   1.000
_cell.length_c   1.000
_cell.angle_alpha   90.00
_cell.angle_beta   90.00
_cell.angle_gamma   90.00
#
_symmetry.space_group_name_H-M   'P 1'
#
loop_
_entity.id
_entity.type
_entity.pdbx_description
1 polymer ?
#
loop_
_entity_poly.entity_id
_entity_poly.type
_entity_poly.pdbx_seq_one_letter_code
_entity_poly.pdbx_strand_id
1 'polypeptide(L)'
;FDIAIVTALEDVELEAVKKLPYNWKILKVPNDPTTIYYEGIVKISDNKQFTIVAASAPKMGMTSSAILTTKICTHFQPKYLFMVGIAAGIKGKNNFGDILVSETTWDWGSGKSTVVDGKPFFAPDQTQVTTDESILAKLKYIKSQQQIFDSIKNNYAGEKPDSQLKMHIGPIATGSMVIEDDTIVEQIKVYQRKLIGVEMEIYGVMLATKYCTKPSPIGICLKSVCDFGNILKNDDWQYYAAYTSSKLMD
;
A
#
# COMPACT_ATOMS: atom_id res chain seq x y z
N PHE A 1 -20.37 -1.50 3.99
CA PHE A 1 -19.27 -1.00 4.82
C PHE A 1 -18.81 0.37 4.34
N ASP A 2 -18.29 1.20 5.27
CA ASP A 2 -17.76 2.50 4.89
C ASP A 2 -16.33 2.38 4.39
N ILE A 3 -15.51 1.56 5.04
CA ILE A 3 -14.09 1.41 4.78
C ILE A 3 -13.73 -0.07 4.61
N ALA A 4 -12.90 -0.36 3.64
CA ALA A 4 -12.21 -1.65 3.53
C ALA A 4 -10.70 -1.45 3.65
N ILE A 5 -10.02 -2.43 4.24
CA ILE A 5 -8.57 -2.48 4.36
C ILE A 5 -8.07 -3.77 3.76
N VAL A 6 -7.13 -3.65 2.82
CA VAL A 6 -6.43 -4.76 2.17
C VAL A 6 -4.96 -4.72 2.58
N THR A 7 -4.42 -5.87 2.93
CA THR A 7 -2.99 -6.07 3.20
C THR A 7 -2.46 -7.25 2.37
N ALA A 8 -1.16 -7.36 2.23
CA ALA A 8 -0.51 -8.46 1.52
C ALA A 8 0.08 -9.52 2.46
N LEU A 9 0.52 -9.10 3.66
CA LEU A 9 1.16 -9.96 4.66
C LEU A 9 0.28 -10.07 5.91
N GLU A 10 -0.09 -11.30 6.26
CA GLU A 10 -0.94 -11.55 7.43
C GLU A 10 -0.20 -11.22 8.73
N ASP A 11 0.99 -11.79 8.92
CA ASP A 11 1.76 -11.73 10.18
C ASP A 11 2.38 -10.35 10.48
N VAL A 12 2.51 -9.49 9.49
CA VAL A 12 3.15 -8.18 9.62
C VAL A 12 2.14 -7.05 9.43
N GLU A 13 1.54 -6.97 8.22
CA GLU A 13 0.68 -5.84 7.83
C GLU A 13 -0.71 -5.94 8.46
N LEU A 14 -1.39 -7.10 8.35
CA LEU A 14 -2.71 -7.28 8.94
C LEU A 14 -2.65 -7.24 10.47
N GLU A 15 -1.59 -7.81 11.09
CA GLU A 15 -1.40 -7.70 12.54
C GLU A 15 -1.22 -6.24 12.99
N ALA A 16 -0.55 -5.39 12.20
CA ALA A 16 -0.49 -3.96 12.50
C ALA A 16 -1.86 -3.28 12.42
N VAL A 17 -2.68 -3.63 11.44
CA VAL A 17 -4.08 -3.15 11.33
C VAL A 17 -4.93 -3.64 12.51
N LYS A 18 -4.81 -4.88 12.92
CA LYS A 18 -5.57 -5.46 14.06
C LYS A 18 -5.22 -4.83 15.41
N LYS A 19 -4.06 -4.19 15.53
CA LYS A 19 -3.70 -3.40 16.73
C LYS A 19 -4.40 -2.05 16.80
N LEU A 20 -5.10 -1.60 15.75
CA LEU A 20 -5.93 -0.40 15.81
C LEU A 20 -7.17 -0.64 16.68
N PRO A 21 -7.66 0.38 17.42
CA PRO A 21 -8.68 0.19 18.47
C PRO A 21 -10.11 0.11 17.89
N TYR A 22 -10.32 -0.75 16.89
CA TYR A 22 -11.60 -0.86 16.19
C TYR A 22 -12.49 -2.01 16.64
N ASN A 23 -12.14 -2.68 17.77
CA ASN A 23 -12.89 -3.81 18.33
C ASN A 23 -13.13 -4.95 17.33
N TRP A 24 -12.06 -5.37 16.68
CA TRP A 24 -12.06 -6.37 15.62
C TRP A 24 -12.73 -7.68 16.01
N LYS A 25 -13.56 -8.22 15.11
CA LYS A 25 -14.20 -9.52 15.19
C LYS A 25 -14.05 -10.24 13.86
N ILE A 26 -14.00 -11.58 13.89
CA ILE A 26 -14.03 -12.37 12.66
C ILE A 26 -15.41 -12.27 12.03
N LEU A 27 -15.45 -11.92 10.76
CA LEU A 27 -16.64 -11.86 9.93
C LEU A 27 -16.65 -13.06 8.97
N LYS A 28 -17.65 -13.93 9.12
CA LYS A 28 -17.85 -15.06 8.19
C LYS A 28 -18.65 -14.62 6.99
N VAL A 29 -18.12 -14.85 5.78
CA VAL A 29 -18.82 -14.59 4.52
C VAL A 29 -19.29 -15.93 3.95
N PRO A 30 -20.59 -16.16 3.79
CA PRO A 30 -21.09 -17.36 3.15
C PRO A 30 -20.51 -17.49 1.73
N ASN A 31 -20.12 -18.70 1.35
CA ASN A 31 -19.56 -19.00 0.04
C ASN A 31 -18.15 -18.42 -0.25
N ASP A 32 -17.47 -17.87 0.73
CA ASP A 32 -16.03 -17.54 0.62
C ASP A 32 -15.23 -18.21 1.75
N PRO A 33 -14.91 -19.50 1.63
CA PRO A 33 -14.17 -20.24 2.66
C PRO A 33 -12.66 -19.97 2.63
N THR A 34 -12.16 -19.21 1.66
CA THR A 34 -10.72 -19.01 1.42
C THR A 34 -10.18 -17.71 1.96
N THR A 35 -11.04 -16.85 2.51
CA THR A 35 -10.66 -15.55 3.05
C THR A 35 -11.18 -15.38 4.47
N ILE A 36 -10.31 -14.97 5.39
CA ILE A 36 -10.70 -14.56 6.74
C ILE A 36 -10.89 -13.05 6.73
N TYR A 37 -12.11 -12.61 7.00
CA TYR A 37 -12.45 -11.20 7.12
C TYR A 37 -12.56 -10.81 8.59
N TYR A 38 -12.16 -9.58 8.87
CA TYR A 38 -12.30 -8.96 10.18
C TYR A 38 -13.19 -7.72 10.04
N GLU A 39 -14.24 -7.61 10.84
CA GLU A 39 -15.03 -6.40 10.94
C GLU A 39 -14.64 -5.59 12.16
N GLY A 40 -14.74 -4.28 12.03
CA GLY A 40 -14.45 -3.34 13.11
C GLY A 40 -15.29 -2.08 13.00
N ILE A 41 -15.24 -1.26 14.05
CA ILE A 41 -15.95 0.02 14.13
C ILE A 41 -14.98 1.08 14.63
N VAL A 42 -14.89 2.19 13.88
CA VAL A 42 -14.21 3.40 14.36
C VAL A 42 -15.23 4.46 14.73
N LYS A 43 -15.16 4.95 15.96
CA LYS A 43 -16.00 6.07 16.43
C LYS A 43 -15.27 7.39 16.17
N ILE A 44 -15.92 8.27 15.41
CA ILE A 44 -15.40 9.61 15.09
C ILE A 44 -15.94 10.64 16.10
N SER A 45 -17.19 10.44 16.55
CA SER A 45 -17.86 11.23 17.58
C SER A 45 -18.99 10.39 18.18
N ASP A 46 -19.69 10.93 19.19
CA ASP A 46 -20.80 10.23 19.85
C ASP A 46 -21.89 9.77 18.87
N ASN A 47 -22.09 10.53 17.78
CA ASN A 47 -23.14 10.26 16.81
C ASN A 47 -22.62 9.81 15.44
N LYS A 48 -21.32 9.59 15.28
CA LYS A 48 -20.72 9.21 13.98
C LYS A 48 -19.71 8.08 14.15
N GLN A 49 -19.97 7.00 13.47
CA GLN A 49 -19.06 5.86 13.39
C GLN A 49 -18.93 5.38 11.95
N PHE A 50 -17.81 4.73 11.64
CA PHE A 50 -17.59 4.01 10.39
C PHE A 50 -17.47 2.52 10.65
N THR A 51 -18.07 1.74 9.76
CA THR A 51 -17.90 0.29 9.72
C THR A 51 -16.72 -0.05 8.82
N ILE A 52 -15.83 -0.92 9.31
CA ILE A 52 -14.61 -1.29 8.63
C ILE A 52 -14.59 -2.80 8.41
N VAL A 53 -14.13 -3.23 7.24
CA VAL A 53 -13.76 -4.62 6.97
C VAL A 53 -12.29 -4.70 6.58
N ALA A 54 -11.55 -5.67 7.11
CA ALA A 54 -10.14 -5.89 6.79
C ALA A 54 -9.88 -7.35 6.40
N ALA A 55 -8.97 -7.57 5.47
CA ALA A 55 -8.46 -8.89 5.13
C ALA A 55 -7.06 -8.80 4.52
N SER A 56 -6.31 -9.91 4.64
CA SER A 56 -5.02 -10.07 3.96
C SER A 56 -5.16 -10.93 2.71
N ALA A 57 -4.40 -10.60 1.66
CA ALA A 57 -4.30 -11.43 0.47
C ALA A 57 -3.64 -12.78 0.83
N PRO A 58 -4.06 -13.91 0.20
CA PRO A 58 -3.50 -15.22 0.52
C PRO A 58 -2.02 -15.38 0.12
N LYS A 59 -1.52 -14.51 -0.74
CA LYS A 59 -0.11 -14.43 -1.18
C LYS A 59 0.22 -12.98 -1.56
N MET A 60 1.49 -12.61 -1.47
CA MET A 60 1.99 -11.36 -2.05
C MET A 60 1.76 -11.29 -3.56
N GLY A 61 1.66 -10.09 -4.08
CA GLY A 61 1.62 -9.79 -5.50
C GLY A 61 0.27 -9.29 -6.02
N MET A 62 0.34 -8.61 -7.16
CA MET A 62 -0.78 -7.92 -7.81
C MET A 62 -2.01 -8.80 -8.02
N THR A 63 -1.82 -10.02 -8.52
CA THR A 63 -2.93 -10.94 -8.83
C THR A 63 -3.72 -11.31 -7.58
N SER A 64 -3.02 -11.67 -6.51
CA SER A 64 -3.64 -12.11 -5.25
C SER A 64 -4.40 -10.95 -4.58
N SER A 65 -3.79 -9.78 -4.56
CA SER A 65 -4.39 -8.56 -4.00
C SER A 65 -5.57 -8.03 -4.84
N ALA A 66 -5.50 -8.16 -6.17
CA ALA A 66 -6.62 -7.82 -7.04
C ALA A 66 -7.83 -8.75 -6.83
N ILE A 67 -7.60 -10.07 -6.67
CA ILE A 67 -8.66 -11.03 -6.36
C ILE A 67 -9.33 -10.69 -5.03
N LEU A 68 -8.54 -10.46 -3.96
CA LEU A 68 -9.07 -10.06 -2.67
C LEU A 68 -9.88 -8.76 -2.76
N THR A 69 -9.34 -7.75 -3.43
CA THR A 69 -10.02 -6.47 -3.63
C THR A 69 -11.36 -6.65 -4.34
N THR A 70 -11.40 -7.48 -5.38
CA THR A 70 -12.64 -7.78 -6.11
C THR A 70 -13.67 -8.47 -5.23
N LYS A 71 -13.26 -9.44 -4.40
CA LYS A 71 -14.14 -10.09 -3.42
C LYS A 71 -14.71 -9.08 -2.42
N ILE A 72 -13.87 -8.22 -1.86
CA ILE A 72 -14.27 -7.16 -0.93
C ILE A 72 -15.28 -6.21 -1.58
N CYS A 73 -15.00 -5.73 -2.79
CA CYS A 73 -15.93 -4.86 -3.51
C CYS A 73 -17.28 -5.55 -3.77
N THR A 74 -17.27 -6.83 -4.09
CA THR A 74 -18.48 -7.61 -4.38
C THR A 74 -19.31 -7.86 -3.12
N HIS A 75 -18.67 -8.26 -2.01
CA HIS A 75 -19.38 -8.64 -0.80
C HIS A 75 -19.81 -7.44 0.05
N PHE A 76 -19.00 -6.37 0.09
CA PHE A 76 -19.16 -5.33 1.10
C PHE A 76 -19.44 -3.94 0.52
N GLN A 77 -19.17 -3.70 -0.76
CA GLN A 77 -19.38 -2.42 -1.45
C GLN A 77 -18.89 -1.21 -0.61
N PRO A 78 -17.62 -1.18 -0.18
CA PRO A 78 -17.12 -0.11 0.66
C PRO A 78 -17.09 1.23 -0.08
N LYS A 79 -17.17 2.35 0.64
CA LYS A 79 -17.00 3.70 0.07
C LYS A 79 -15.54 4.02 -0.21
N TYR A 80 -14.65 3.59 0.70
CA TYR A 80 -13.19 3.76 0.61
C TYR A 80 -12.52 2.41 0.76
N LEU A 81 -11.48 2.19 -0.02
CA LEU A 81 -10.63 1.01 0.10
C LEU A 81 -9.19 1.46 0.32
N PHE A 82 -8.65 1.14 1.48
CA PHE A 82 -7.25 1.37 1.80
C PHE A 82 -6.45 0.10 1.53
N MET A 83 -5.32 0.25 0.84
CA MET A 83 -4.25 -0.72 0.92
C MET A 83 -3.16 -0.15 1.82
N VAL A 84 -2.87 -0.86 2.92
CA VAL A 84 -1.79 -0.50 3.83
C VAL A 84 -0.76 -1.61 3.87
N GLY A 85 0.51 -1.25 4.07
CA GLY A 85 1.57 -2.24 4.13
C GLY A 85 2.97 -1.63 4.02
N ILE A 86 3.90 -2.44 3.52
CA ILE A 86 5.32 -2.14 3.42
C ILE A 86 5.79 -2.07 1.96
N ALA A 87 6.90 -1.39 1.72
CA ALA A 87 7.49 -1.23 0.38
C ALA A 87 9.00 -0.99 0.46
N ALA A 88 9.68 -1.22 -0.65
CA ALA A 88 11.02 -0.72 -0.85
C ALA A 88 11.00 0.78 -1.18
N GLY A 89 11.74 1.58 -0.42
CA GLY A 89 11.97 3.00 -0.69
C GLY A 89 13.04 3.24 -1.75
N ILE A 90 13.27 4.50 -2.06
CA ILE A 90 14.35 4.93 -2.95
C ILE A 90 15.49 5.50 -2.12
N LYS A 91 16.65 4.84 -2.18
CA LYS A 91 17.85 5.25 -1.44
C LYS A 91 18.19 6.72 -1.71
N GLY A 92 18.43 7.48 -0.64
CA GLY A 92 18.69 8.91 -0.70
C GLY A 92 17.46 9.82 -0.85
N LYS A 93 16.24 9.25 -1.03
CA LYS A 93 14.97 10.00 -1.03
C LYS A 93 14.14 9.74 0.22
N ASN A 94 14.16 8.52 0.71
CA ASN A 94 13.35 8.06 1.84
C ASN A 94 14.23 7.50 2.95
N ASN A 95 13.65 7.41 4.15
CA ASN A 95 14.21 6.73 5.30
C ASN A 95 13.30 5.56 5.72
N PHE A 96 13.81 4.63 6.52
CA PHE A 96 12.99 3.57 7.09
C PHE A 96 11.78 4.12 7.83
N GLY A 97 10.62 3.52 7.62
CA GLY A 97 9.35 3.92 8.19
C GLY A 97 8.66 5.08 7.47
N ASP A 98 9.34 5.82 6.58
CA ASP A 98 8.70 6.89 5.79
C ASP A 98 7.48 6.35 5.04
N ILE A 99 6.39 7.12 5.08
CA ILE A 99 5.12 6.70 4.50
C ILE A 99 5.03 7.16 3.05
N LEU A 100 4.79 6.21 2.17
CA LEU A 100 4.65 6.41 0.73
C LEU A 100 3.18 6.36 0.34
N VAL A 101 2.68 7.45 -0.21
CA VAL A 101 1.32 7.56 -0.76
C VAL A 101 1.40 7.45 -2.27
N SER A 102 0.70 6.48 -2.84
CA SER A 102 0.63 6.33 -4.29
C SER A 102 -0.22 7.44 -4.92
N GLU A 103 0.42 8.40 -5.56
CA GLU A 103 -0.25 9.35 -6.45
C GLU A 103 -0.63 8.67 -7.76
N THR A 104 0.31 7.91 -8.32
CA THR A 104 0.10 7.06 -9.49
C THR A 104 0.85 5.73 -9.30
N THR A 105 0.36 4.69 -9.94
CA THR A 105 1.01 3.39 -9.97
C THR A 105 0.90 2.75 -11.35
N TRP A 106 1.83 1.86 -11.68
CA TRP A 106 1.86 1.06 -12.91
C TRP A 106 2.59 -0.26 -12.67
N ASP A 107 2.36 -1.23 -13.54
CA ASP A 107 3.15 -2.47 -13.58
C ASP A 107 4.44 -2.21 -14.37
N TRP A 108 5.58 -2.13 -13.66
CA TRP A 108 6.87 -1.89 -14.30
C TRP A 108 7.38 -3.11 -15.10
N GLY A 109 6.84 -4.30 -14.87
CA GLY A 109 7.12 -5.51 -15.63
C GLY A 109 6.30 -5.66 -16.91
N SER A 110 5.28 -4.81 -17.10
CA SER A 110 4.45 -4.81 -18.32
C SER A 110 5.15 -4.11 -19.47
N GLY A 111 5.23 -4.77 -20.64
CA GLY A 111 5.87 -4.20 -21.80
C GLY A 111 6.21 -5.24 -22.86
N LYS A 112 7.02 -4.80 -23.83
CA LYS A 112 7.48 -5.63 -24.95
C LYS A 112 8.98 -5.92 -24.82
N SER A 113 9.33 -7.20 -24.76
CA SER A 113 10.71 -7.63 -24.94
C SER A 113 11.03 -7.69 -26.43
N THR A 114 12.11 -7.02 -26.87
CA THR A 114 12.52 -6.93 -28.27
C THR A 114 14.04 -6.93 -28.37
N VAL A 115 14.57 -6.85 -29.60
CA VAL A 115 16.00 -6.73 -29.86
C VAL A 115 16.24 -5.42 -30.62
N VAL A 116 17.16 -4.60 -30.15
CA VAL A 116 17.59 -3.35 -30.79
C VAL A 116 19.11 -3.43 -30.94
N ASP A 117 19.62 -3.28 -32.15
CA ASP A 117 21.07 -3.34 -32.51
C ASP A 117 21.72 -4.64 -31.97
N GLY A 118 21.01 -5.78 -32.09
CA GLY A 118 21.49 -7.08 -31.66
C GLY A 118 21.47 -7.31 -30.13
N LYS A 119 20.96 -6.36 -29.34
CA LYS A 119 20.89 -6.47 -27.86
C LYS A 119 19.45 -6.57 -27.37
N PRO A 120 19.18 -7.38 -26.32
CA PRO A 120 17.87 -7.40 -25.68
C PRO A 120 17.49 -5.99 -25.19
N PHE A 121 16.26 -5.59 -25.49
CA PHE A 121 15.69 -4.33 -25.06
C PHE A 121 14.26 -4.54 -24.55
N PHE A 122 13.94 -3.97 -23.40
CA PHE A 122 12.59 -3.95 -22.84
C PHE A 122 11.96 -2.56 -23.06
N ALA A 123 10.87 -2.55 -23.82
CA ALA A 123 10.06 -1.36 -24.05
C ALA A 123 8.85 -1.40 -23.11
N PRO A 124 8.83 -0.63 -22.00
CA PRO A 124 7.77 -0.68 -21.00
C PRO A 124 6.45 -0.11 -21.55
N ASP A 125 5.34 -0.72 -21.16
CA ASP A 125 3.99 -0.18 -21.29
C ASP A 125 3.58 0.40 -19.93
N GLN A 126 3.58 1.72 -19.83
CA GLN A 126 3.31 2.42 -18.57
C GLN A 126 1.83 2.85 -18.45
N THR A 127 0.90 1.93 -18.61
CA THR A 127 -0.50 2.22 -18.28
C THR A 127 -0.62 2.52 -16.80
N GLN A 128 -0.94 3.77 -16.45
CA GLN A 128 -0.98 4.25 -15.07
C GLN A 128 -2.41 4.29 -14.52
N VAL A 129 -2.51 4.04 -13.23
CA VAL A 129 -3.73 4.31 -12.45
C VAL A 129 -3.40 5.38 -11.42
N THR A 130 -4.24 6.41 -11.35
CA THR A 130 -4.07 7.56 -10.46
C THR A 130 -5.05 7.51 -9.29
N THR A 131 -4.61 7.97 -8.12
CA THR A 131 -5.47 8.21 -6.96
C THR A 131 -6.36 9.43 -7.22
N ASP A 132 -7.55 9.42 -6.64
CA ASP A 132 -8.53 10.51 -6.75
C ASP A 132 -7.95 11.85 -6.27
N GLU A 133 -8.11 12.91 -7.07
CA GLU A 133 -7.55 14.24 -6.81
C GLU A 133 -8.07 14.86 -5.51
N SER A 134 -9.31 14.61 -5.13
CA SER A 134 -9.87 15.11 -3.88
C SER A 134 -9.22 14.48 -2.65
N ILE A 135 -8.82 13.22 -2.76
CA ILE A 135 -8.05 12.50 -1.74
C ILE A 135 -6.62 13.02 -1.70
N LEU A 136 -5.98 13.19 -2.87
CA LEU A 136 -4.63 13.74 -2.93
C LEU A 136 -4.53 15.14 -2.32
N ALA A 137 -5.53 15.99 -2.52
CA ALA A 137 -5.59 17.32 -1.90
C ALA A 137 -5.60 17.23 -0.35
N LYS A 138 -6.40 16.32 0.21
CA LYS A 138 -6.45 16.07 1.66
C LYS A 138 -5.13 15.50 2.19
N LEU A 139 -4.54 14.55 1.47
CA LEU A 139 -3.25 13.97 1.85
C LEU A 139 -2.10 14.99 1.76
N LYS A 140 -2.12 15.91 0.79
CA LYS A 140 -1.17 17.04 0.73
C LYS A 140 -1.30 17.95 1.95
N TYR A 141 -2.53 18.20 2.44
CA TYR A 141 -2.74 18.94 3.69
C TYR A 141 -2.19 18.17 4.90
N ILE A 142 -2.49 16.87 5.03
CA ILE A 142 -1.96 16.03 6.12
C ILE A 142 -0.42 16.05 6.09
N LYS A 143 0.19 15.96 4.91
CA LYS A 143 1.65 16.01 4.74
C LYS A 143 2.28 17.26 5.34
N SER A 144 1.58 18.40 5.37
CA SER A 144 2.08 19.64 5.99
C SER A 144 2.03 19.64 7.52
N GLN A 145 1.39 18.64 8.14
CA GLN A 145 1.15 18.56 9.59
C GLN A 145 2.19 17.63 10.25
N GLN A 146 3.44 18.10 10.41
CA GLN A 146 4.55 17.27 10.93
C GLN A 146 4.24 16.64 12.29
N GLN A 147 3.47 17.31 13.14
CA GLN A 147 3.06 16.81 14.45
C GLN A 147 2.32 15.45 14.40
N ILE A 148 1.63 15.14 13.29
CA ILE A 148 0.98 13.84 13.09
C ILE A 148 2.04 12.75 13.01
N PHE A 149 3.07 12.95 12.19
CA PHE A 149 4.15 11.98 11.98
C PHE A 149 5.03 11.83 13.23
N ASP A 150 5.29 12.92 13.92
CA ASP A 150 6.01 12.90 15.20
C ASP A 150 5.22 12.10 16.26
N SER A 151 3.89 12.26 16.31
CA SER A 151 3.02 11.47 17.18
C SER A 151 3.04 9.98 16.81
N ILE A 152 2.91 9.64 15.53
CA ILE A 152 3.00 8.25 15.06
C ILE A 152 4.33 7.64 15.50
N LYS A 153 5.45 8.31 15.20
CA LYS A 153 6.78 7.80 15.56
C LYS A 153 6.95 7.64 17.07
N ASN A 154 6.53 8.64 17.87
CA ASN A 154 6.73 8.63 19.32
C ASN A 154 5.91 7.54 20.03
N ASN A 155 4.73 7.22 19.53
CA ASN A 155 3.85 6.19 20.10
C ASN A 155 4.24 4.76 19.74
N TYR A 156 5.25 4.54 18.90
CA TYR A 156 5.76 3.20 18.65
C TYR A 156 6.64 2.73 19.82
N ALA A 157 6.31 1.58 20.39
CA ALA A 157 7.01 1.04 21.55
C ALA A 157 8.29 0.26 21.23
N GLY A 158 8.47 -0.15 19.95
CA GLY A 158 9.64 -0.90 19.51
C GLY A 158 10.81 -0.02 19.09
N GLU A 159 11.84 -0.65 18.54
CA GLU A 159 12.97 0.03 17.90
C GLU A 159 12.50 0.85 16.69
N LYS A 160 13.02 2.06 16.55
CA LYS A 160 12.65 3.00 15.50
C LYS A 160 13.87 3.76 15.00
N PRO A 161 13.88 4.12 13.70
CA PRO A 161 14.99 4.88 13.12
C PRO A 161 15.17 6.24 13.79
N ASP A 162 16.41 6.75 13.83
CA ASP A 162 16.69 8.11 14.33
C ASP A 162 16.10 9.20 13.43
N SER A 163 15.96 8.91 12.12
CA SER A 163 15.42 9.84 11.14
C SER A 163 13.99 10.29 11.49
N GLN A 164 13.67 11.54 11.18
CA GLN A 164 12.31 12.06 11.32
C GLN A 164 11.37 11.31 10.37
N LEU A 165 10.22 10.83 10.86
CA LEU A 165 9.18 10.20 10.05
C LEU A 165 8.56 11.23 9.10
N LYS A 166 8.46 10.89 7.82
CA LYS A 166 7.90 11.77 6.78
C LYS A 166 6.89 11.02 5.91
N MET A 167 6.05 11.79 5.23
CA MET A 167 5.16 11.29 4.19
C MET A 167 5.60 11.80 2.82
N HIS A 168 5.67 10.89 1.86
CA HIS A 168 5.97 11.19 0.45
C HIS A 168 4.75 10.84 -0.41
N ILE A 169 4.35 11.75 -1.29
CA ILE A 169 3.28 11.53 -2.27
C ILE A 169 3.93 11.53 -3.65
N GLY A 170 3.72 10.47 -4.41
CA GLY A 170 4.31 10.34 -5.73
C GLY A 170 4.09 8.98 -6.38
N PRO A 171 4.76 8.73 -7.52
CA PRO A 171 4.65 7.48 -8.25
C PRO A 171 5.27 6.31 -7.47
N ILE A 172 4.53 5.18 -7.41
CA ILE A 172 5.01 3.91 -6.86
C ILE A 172 4.92 2.86 -7.97
N ALA A 173 6.02 2.18 -8.24
CA ALA A 173 6.06 1.10 -9.21
C ALA A 173 5.64 -0.21 -8.56
N THR A 174 4.75 -0.95 -9.20
CA THR A 174 4.34 -2.29 -8.79
C THR A 174 4.98 -3.34 -9.69
N GLY A 175 5.39 -4.47 -9.14
CA GLY A 175 5.91 -5.60 -9.92
C GLY A 175 5.78 -6.92 -9.18
N SER A 176 5.99 -8.04 -9.88
CA SER A 176 5.76 -9.38 -9.33
C SER A 176 7.01 -10.02 -8.72
N MET A 177 8.08 -9.25 -8.52
CA MET A 177 9.35 -9.75 -7.99
C MET A 177 9.74 -9.01 -6.70
N VAL A 178 10.24 -9.77 -5.73
CA VAL A 178 11.03 -9.19 -4.63
C VAL A 178 12.36 -8.72 -5.22
N ILE A 179 12.70 -7.46 -5.01
CA ILE A 179 13.91 -6.86 -5.56
C ILE A 179 14.99 -6.84 -4.48
N GLU A 180 16.14 -7.43 -4.80
CA GLU A 180 17.38 -7.40 -4.01
C GLU A 180 18.56 -6.96 -4.89
N ASP A 181 18.29 -6.13 -5.89
CA ASP A 181 19.23 -5.67 -6.90
C ASP A 181 19.03 -4.18 -7.20
N ASP A 182 19.99 -3.36 -6.82
CA ASP A 182 19.97 -1.91 -7.04
C ASP A 182 19.81 -1.55 -8.53
N THR A 183 20.27 -2.41 -9.46
CA THR A 183 20.22 -2.12 -10.90
C THR A 183 18.80 -2.11 -11.44
N ILE A 184 17.92 -2.94 -10.88
CA ILE A 184 16.50 -2.98 -11.27
C ILE A 184 15.79 -1.69 -10.83
N VAL A 185 16.04 -1.22 -9.61
CA VAL A 185 15.47 0.03 -9.11
C VAL A 185 15.94 1.21 -9.98
N GLU A 186 17.22 1.25 -10.36
CA GLU A 186 17.75 2.30 -11.26
C GLU A 186 17.12 2.24 -12.65
N GLN A 187 16.90 1.04 -13.21
CA GLN A 187 16.18 0.89 -14.48
C GLN A 187 14.75 1.43 -14.40
N ILE A 188 14.01 1.14 -13.34
CA ILE A 188 12.65 1.68 -13.14
C ILE A 188 12.68 3.21 -13.06
N LYS A 189 13.68 3.79 -12.37
CA LYS A 189 13.88 5.24 -12.27
C LYS A 189 14.14 5.93 -13.62
N VAL A 190 14.75 5.26 -14.59
CA VAL A 190 14.94 5.81 -15.93
C VAL A 190 13.59 6.19 -16.56
N TYR A 191 12.56 5.37 -16.35
CA TYR A 191 11.23 5.60 -16.90
C TYR A 191 10.36 6.51 -16.02
N GLN A 192 10.65 6.59 -14.72
CA GLN A 192 9.91 7.45 -13.79
C GLN A 192 10.85 8.14 -12.79
N ARG A 193 11.40 9.30 -13.19
CA ARG A 193 12.37 10.07 -12.38
C ARG A 193 11.86 10.50 -11.00
N LYS A 194 10.53 10.60 -10.83
CA LYS A 194 9.89 10.99 -9.56
C LYS A 194 9.56 9.78 -8.67
N LEU A 195 9.91 8.56 -9.07
CA LEU A 195 9.68 7.33 -8.31
C LEU A 195 9.98 7.53 -6.83
N ILE A 196 9.06 7.12 -5.96
CA ILE A 196 9.22 7.20 -4.50
C ILE A 196 9.29 5.82 -3.82
N GLY A 197 8.94 4.75 -4.51
CA GLY A 197 9.02 3.39 -3.98
C GLY A 197 8.65 2.33 -5.00
N VAL A 198 8.97 1.09 -4.64
CA VAL A 198 8.64 -0.12 -5.41
C VAL A 198 8.00 -1.13 -4.47
N GLU A 199 6.95 -1.80 -4.93
CA GLU A 199 6.21 -2.80 -4.16
C GLU A 199 5.53 -3.80 -5.11
N MET A 200 4.62 -4.66 -4.61
CA MET A 200 4.14 -5.80 -5.39
C MET A 200 2.62 -5.85 -5.63
N GLU A 201 1.81 -4.91 -5.14
CA GLU A 201 0.35 -5.06 -5.05
C GLU A 201 -0.49 -3.89 -5.55
N ILE A 202 -0.04 -2.64 -5.33
CA ILE A 202 -0.85 -1.42 -5.46
C ILE A 202 -1.54 -1.34 -6.83
N TYR A 203 -0.84 -1.63 -7.92
CA TYR A 203 -1.43 -1.57 -9.26
C TYR A 203 -2.63 -2.52 -9.40
N GLY A 204 -2.50 -3.76 -8.89
CA GLY A 204 -3.60 -4.73 -8.90
C GLY A 204 -4.80 -4.28 -8.08
N VAL A 205 -4.57 -3.74 -6.89
CA VAL A 205 -5.62 -3.19 -6.02
C VAL A 205 -6.33 -2.02 -6.71
N MET A 206 -5.58 -1.06 -7.24
CA MET A 206 -6.13 0.13 -7.90
C MET A 206 -6.90 -0.21 -9.18
N LEU A 207 -6.43 -1.19 -9.97
CA LEU A 207 -7.20 -1.69 -11.10
C LEU A 207 -8.51 -2.35 -10.66
N ALA A 208 -8.46 -3.19 -9.62
CA ALA A 208 -9.66 -3.85 -9.12
C ALA A 208 -10.68 -2.85 -8.59
N THR A 209 -10.28 -1.78 -7.89
CA THR A 209 -11.20 -0.71 -7.47
C THR A 209 -11.80 0.06 -8.65
N LYS A 210 -11.01 0.30 -9.69
CA LYS A 210 -11.46 1.04 -10.88
C LYS A 210 -12.48 0.26 -11.70
N TYR A 211 -12.31 -1.06 -11.81
CA TYR A 211 -13.09 -1.92 -12.70
C TYR A 211 -14.08 -2.85 -11.98
N CYS A 212 -14.21 -2.80 -10.66
CA CYS A 212 -15.26 -3.55 -9.97
C CYS A 212 -16.66 -3.03 -10.31
N THR A 213 -17.68 -3.82 -9.98
CA THR A 213 -19.09 -3.42 -10.15
C THR A 213 -19.40 -2.16 -9.33
N LYS A 214 -20.26 -1.30 -9.87
CA LYS A 214 -20.70 -0.08 -9.19
C LYS A 214 -21.66 -0.36 -8.03
N PRO A 215 -21.58 0.40 -6.92
CA PRO A 215 -20.66 1.51 -6.69
C PRO A 215 -19.22 1.03 -6.41
N SER A 216 -18.23 1.63 -7.10
CA SER A 216 -16.83 1.32 -6.86
C SER A 216 -16.24 2.21 -5.77
N PRO A 217 -15.37 1.67 -4.90
CA PRO A 217 -14.74 2.46 -3.85
C PRO A 217 -13.69 3.43 -4.40
N ILE A 218 -13.37 4.45 -3.61
CA ILE A 218 -12.17 5.25 -3.83
C ILE A 218 -10.98 4.49 -3.22
N GLY A 219 -10.01 4.10 -4.07
CA GLY A 219 -8.79 3.42 -3.65
C GLY A 219 -7.75 4.41 -3.11
N ILE A 220 -7.13 4.06 -1.99
CA ILE A 220 -6.08 4.84 -1.31
C ILE A 220 -4.98 3.87 -0.89
N CYS A 221 -3.76 4.07 -1.37
CA CYS A 221 -2.67 3.16 -1.07
C CYS A 221 -1.57 3.86 -0.28
N LEU A 222 -1.28 3.30 0.89
CA LEU A 222 -0.30 3.77 1.87
C LEU A 222 0.67 2.62 2.14
N LYS A 223 1.92 2.78 1.77
CA LYS A 223 2.98 1.81 2.09
C LYS A 223 4.07 2.53 2.88
N SER A 224 4.78 1.83 3.74
CA SER A 224 5.93 2.42 4.43
C SER A 224 7.22 1.69 4.12
N VAL A 225 8.31 2.43 4.16
CA VAL A 225 9.63 1.94 3.77
C VAL A 225 10.16 0.95 4.80
N CYS A 226 10.33 -0.31 4.40
CA CYS A 226 10.98 -1.34 5.21
C CYS A 226 12.38 -1.72 4.72
N ASP A 227 12.69 -1.49 3.45
CA ASP A 227 13.99 -1.75 2.81
C ASP A 227 14.20 -0.81 1.61
N PHE A 228 15.25 -1.00 0.84
CA PHE A 228 15.55 -0.20 -0.35
C PHE A 228 15.73 -1.05 -1.62
N GLY A 229 15.27 -2.30 -1.61
CA GLY A 229 15.33 -3.21 -2.76
C GLY A 229 16.75 -3.53 -3.22
N ASN A 230 17.71 -3.60 -2.31
CA ASN A 230 19.12 -3.83 -2.60
C ASN A 230 19.67 -5.05 -1.84
N ILE A 231 20.91 -5.41 -2.13
CA ILE A 231 21.59 -6.58 -1.53
C ILE A 231 21.70 -6.52 0.01
N LEU A 232 21.53 -5.34 0.62
CA LEU A 232 21.53 -5.15 2.08
C LEU A 232 20.14 -5.29 2.70
N LYS A 233 19.14 -5.72 1.91
CA LYS A 233 17.78 -5.93 2.38
C LYS A 233 17.79 -6.89 3.58
N ASN A 234 17.06 -6.48 4.62
CA ASN A 234 16.72 -7.29 5.78
C ASN A 234 15.27 -6.98 6.21
N ASP A 235 14.75 -7.73 7.17
CA ASP A 235 13.38 -7.62 7.64
C ASP A 235 13.24 -6.82 8.95
N ASP A 236 14.30 -6.20 9.42
CA ASP A 236 14.37 -5.53 10.73
C ASP A 236 13.33 -4.43 10.89
N TRP A 237 12.99 -3.72 9.80
CA TRP A 237 12.09 -2.58 9.82
C TRP A 237 10.66 -2.89 9.37
N GLN A 238 10.31 -4.14 9.05
CA GLN A 238 8.98 -4.50 8.53
C GLN A 238 7.87 -4.16 9.52
N TYR A 239 8.03 -4.49 10.82
CA TYR A 239 7.01 -4.20 11.83
C TYR A 239 6.82 -2.71 12.07
N TYR A 240 7.91 -1.93 12.07
CA TYR A 240 7.82 -0.47 12.18
C TYR A 240 7.13 0.15 10.95
N ALA A 241 7.49 -0.28 9.75
CA ALA A 241 6.89 0.19 8.51
C ALA A 241 5.38 -0.17 8.44
N ALA A 242 5.00 -1.40 8.76
CA ALA A 242 3.59 -1.79 8.83
C ALA A 242 2.81 -0.97 9.87
N TYR A 243 3.42 -0.66 11.01
CA TYR A 243 2.83 0.21 12.02
C TYR A 243 2.61 1.63 11.47
N THR A 244 3.62 2.25 10.85
CA THR A 244 3.50 3.65 10.38
C THR A 244 2.47 3.81 9.27
N SER A 245 2.38 2.86 8.32
CA SER A 245 1.36 2.88 7.26
C SER A 245 -0.06 2.68 7.82
N SER A 246 -0.24 1.75 8.77
CA SER A 246 -1.54 1.51 9.40
C SER A 246 -1.97 2.68 10.30
N LYS A 247 -1.03 3.31 11.01
CA LYS A 247 -1.32 4.47 11.89
C LYS A 247 -1.64 5.75 11.13
N LEU A 248 -1.11 5.94 9.92
CA LEU A 248 -1.53 7.08 9.11
C LEU A 248 -2.95 6.91 8.57
N MET A 249 -3.38 5.66 8.34
CA MET A 249 -4.76 5.37 7.92
C MET A 249 -5.77 5.64 9.05
N ASP A 250 -5.39 5.38 10.32
CA ASP A 250 -6.18 5.62 11.54
C ASP A 250 -6.40 7.13 11.77
#